data_6776ef77ef77d36f1aa011c3b78f424d
#
_entry.id   6776ef77ef77d36f1aa011c3b78f424d
#
_cell.length_a   1.000
_cell.length_b   1.000
_cell.length_c   1.000
_cell.angle_alpha   90.00
_cell.angle_beta   90.00
_cell.angle_gamma   90.00
#
_symmetry.space_group_name_H-M   'P 1'
#
loop_
_entity.id
_entity.type
_entity.pdbx_description
1 polymer ?
#
loop_
_entity_poly.entity_id
_entity_poly.type
_entity_poly.pdbx_seq_one_letter_code
_entity_poly.pdbx_strand_id
1 'polypeptide(L)'
;MSQLEEFYRGKKVLITGHTGFKGAWMCKVLLELGAVVSGYALNPPTNPNLFELCKLKERIHSHEGDIRDLDRLKEIFAMEQPEIVIHMAAQPLVRESYKEPVYTYDVNVMGTVNVLECVRLTDSVKSFVNVTTDKVYRNFEWERGYKEDDILNGFDPYSNSKSCSELVTSSYKNSFFGGESGKMDSGRFVAISTVRAGNVLGGGDFATDRIIPDCIRAVSASKPIVVRNPYSTRPYQHVLEPVCAYLTVAMEQLKDITKAGNYNIGPADEDCLNTGELVNLFCEKWNAIRPNEAVREDKPDGGPHEAGLLKLDSTKIRETFGIKGKWNMDEVMERIVEWNVSYLSGEDVNPVTEKQIREYIQKP
;
A
#
# COMPACT_ATOMS: atom_id res chain seq x y z
N MET A 1 -8.63 -5.05 23.74
CA MET A 1 -9.07 -4.39 22.49
C MET A 1 -7.97 -3.44 22.09
N SER A 2 -7.48 -3.48 20.85
CA SER A 2 -6.46 -2.55 20.40
C SER A 2 -7.07 -1.15 20.21
N GLN A 3 -6.24 -0.09 20.24
CA GLN A 3 -6.72 1.28 19.95
C GLN A 3 -7.39 1.39 18.58
N LEU A 4 -6.88 0.66 17.58
CA LEU A 4 -7.49 0.62 16.25
C LEU A 4 -8.88 0.00 16.29
N GLU A 5 -9.06 -1.11 17.00
CA GLU A 5 -10.36 -1.79 17.10
C GLU A 5 -11.40 -0.90 17.81
N GLU A 6 -11.03 -0.24 18.89
CA GLU A 6 -11.91 0.70 19.60
C GLU A 6 -12.32 1.86 18.68
N PHE A 7 -11.39 2.40 17.91
CA PHE A 7 -11.66 3.56 17.06
C PHE A 7 -12.45 3.21 15.79
N TYR A 8 -12.10 2.11 15.08
CA TYR A 8 -12.69 1.78 13.79
C TYR A 8 -14.06 1.11 13.88
N ARG A 9 -14.45 0.59 15.04
CA ARG A 9 -15.75 -0.07 15.22
C ARG A 9 -16.90 0.85 14.82
N GLY A 10 -17.63 0.45 13.76
CA GLY A 10 -18.77 1.21 13.21
C GLY A 10 -18.38 2.44 12.38
N LYS A 11 -17.09 2.76 12.22
CA LYS A 11 -16.64 3.86 11.34
C LYS A 11 -16.87 3.54 9.88
N LYS A 12 -17.39 4.51 9.14
CA LYS A 12 -17.55 4.42 7.68
C LYS A 12 -16.25 4.77 6.98
N VAL A 13 -15.64 3.78 6.33
CA VAL A 13 -14.35 3.93 5.65
C VAL A 13 -14.52 3.61 4.16
N LEU A 14 -14.19 4.56 3.30
CA LEU A 14 -14.13 4.36 1.85
C LEU A 14 -12.69 4.12 1.40
N ILE A 15 -12.48 3.03 0.64
CA ILE A 15 -11.19 2.66 0.07
C ILE A 15 -11.28 2.76 -1.44
N THR A 16 -10.46 3.57 -2.09
CA THR A 16 -10.30 3.46 -3.54
C THR A 16 -9.20 2.43 -3.85
N GLY A 17 -9.41 1.58 -4.85
CA GLY A 17 -8.48 0.51 -5.19
C GLY A 17 -8.59 -0.74 -4.30
N HIS A 18 -9.75 -0.98 -3.72
CA HIS A 18 -10.02 -2.08 -2.79
C HIS A 18 -9.90 -3.49 -3.40
N THR A 19 -10.00 -3.63 -4.70
CA THR A 19 -9.87 -4.91 -5.43
C THR A 19 -8.42 -5.33 -5.65
N GLY A 20 -7.45 -4.40 -5.52
CA GLY A 20 -6.03 -4.68 -5.63
C GLY A 20 -5.47 -5.41 -4.41
N PHE A 21 -4.24 -5.93 -4.52
CA PHE A 21 -3.56 -6.68 -3.45
C PHE A 21 -3.59 -5.97 -2.08
N LYS A 22 -3.01 -4.77 -1.99
CA LYS A 22 -2.98 -3.97 -0.75
C LYS A 22 -4.38 -3.56 -0.29
N GLY A 23 -5.28 -3.25 -1.26
CA GLY A 23 -6.67 -2.89 -0.99
C GLY A 23 -7.47 -4.04 -0.36
N ALA A 24 -7.28 -5.26 -0.83
CA ALA A 24 -7.93 -6.44 -0.27
C ALA A 24 -7.46 -6.71 1.18
N TRP A 25 -6.15 -6.57 1.47
CA TRP A 25 -5.65 -6.64 2.85
C TRP A 25 -6.23 -5.53 3.73
N MET A 26 -6.33 -4.30 3.23
CA MET A 26 -6.95 -3.18 3.95
C MET A 26 -8.41 -3.48 4.30
N CYS A 27 -9.19 -4.01 3.35
CA CYS A 27 -10.57 -4.43 3.60
C CYS A 27 -10.65 -5.49 4.71
N LYS A 28 -9.79 -6.51 4.66
CA LYS A 28 -9.74 -7.56 5.69
C LYS A 28 -9.41 -7.00 7.07
N VAL A 29 -8.40 -6.13 7.17
CA VAL A 29 -8.04 -5.49 8.45
C VAL A 29 -9.20 -4.66 8.99
N LEU A 30 -9.83 -3.83 8.16
CA LEU A 30 -10.96 -2.99 8.60
C LEU A 30 -12.18 -3.80 9.02
N LEU A 31 -12.46 -4.92 8.35
CA LEU A 31 -13.52 -5.85 8.75
C LEU A 31 -13.23 -6.49 10.11
N GLU A 32 -11.99 -6.91 10.39
CA GLU A 32 -11.57 -7.42 11.69
C GLU A 32 -11.66 -6.34 12.80
N LEU A 33 -11.45 -5.07 12.45
CA LEU A 33 -11.61 -3.92 13.36
C LEU A 33 -13.08 -3.49 13.53
N GLY A 34 -14.03 -4.11 12.83
CA GLY A 34 -15.46 -3.82 12.93
C GLY A 34 -15.92 -2.54 12.24
N ALA A 35 -15.19 -2.07 11.24
CA ALA A 35 -15.57 -0.92 10.42
C ALA A 35 -16.68 -1.25 9.41
N VAL A 36 -17.42 -0.25 8.98
CA VAL A 36 -18.30 -0.29 7.82
C VAL A 36 -17.48 0.09 6.59
N VAL A 37 -17.18 -0.89 5.76
CA VAL A 37 -16.21 -0.75 4.65
C VAL A 37 -16.95 -0.56 3.34
N SER A 38 -16.63 0.50 2.61
CA SER A 38 -17.03 0.73 1.23
C SER A 38 -15.79 0.76 0.34
N GLY A 39 -15.89 0.24 -0.86
CA GLY A 39 -14.79 0.22 -1.82
C GLY A 39 -15.22 0.75 -3.20
N TYR A 40 -14.33 1.50 -3.87
CA TYR A 40 -14.50 1.93 -5.26
C TYR A 40 -13.25 1.61 -6.07
N ALA A 41 -13.35 0.77 -7.08
CA ALA A 41 -12.24 0.34 -7.92
C ALA A 41 -12.71 -0.30 -9.23
N LEU A 42 -11.80 -0.47 -10.15
CA LEU A 42 -11.95 -1.38 -11.28
C LEU A 42 -12.03 -2.83 -10.80
N ASN A 43 -12.35 -3.75 -11.70
CA ASN A 43 -12.25 -5.18 -11.44
C ASN A 43 -10.84 -5.57 -10.97
N PRO A 44 -10.68 -6.68 -10.21
CA PRO A 44 -9.37 -7.15 -9.78
C PRO A 44 -8.36 -7.23 -10.93
N PRO A 45 -7.12 -6.72 -10.74
CA PRO A 45 -6.14 -6.62 -11.84
C PRO A 45 -5.48 -7.96 -12.20
N THR A 46 -5.69 -9.00 -11.42
CA THR A 46 -5.10 -10.34 -11.62
C THR A 46 -6.15 -11.44 -11.44
N ASN A 47 -5.89 -12.59 -12.07
CA ASN A 47 -6.62 -13.82 -11.81
C ASN A 47 -5.60 -14.94 -11.62
N PRO A 48 -5.51 -15.55 -10.40
CA PRO A 48 -6.32 -15.26 -9.21
C PRO A 48 -6.02 -13.90 -8.56
N ASN A 49 -6.84 -13.53 -7.54
CA ASN A 49 -6.66 -12.33 -6.75
C ASN A 49 -7.19 -12.53 -5.31
N LEU A 50 -6.63 -11.81 -4.35
CA LEU A 50 -7.00 -11.93 -2.94
C LEU A 50 -8.44 -11.48 -2.67
N PHE A 51 -8.96 -10.50 -3.40
CA PHE A 51 -10.31 -9.97 -3.22
C PHE A 51 -11.38 -11.05 -3.42
N GLU A 52 -11.25 -11.84 -4.47
CA GLU A 52 -12.16 -12.97 -4.76
C GLU A 52 -11.90 -14.17 -3.86
N LEU A 53 -10.63 -14.55 -3.63
CA LEU A 53 -10.25 -15.64 -2.75
C LEU A 53 -10.81 -15.44 -1.32
N CYS A 54 -10.85 -14.19 -0.84
CA CYS A 54 -11.42 -13.84 0.47
C CYS A 54 -12.91 -13.48 0.41
N LYS A 55 -13.60 -13.62 -0.73
CA LYS A 55 -15.03 -13.31 -0.92
C LYS A 55 -15.42 -11.92 -0.39
N LEU A 56 -14.55 -10.93 -0.61
CA LEU A 56 -14.71 -9.59 -0.02
C LEU A 56 -15.94 -8.86 -0.58
N LYS A 57 -16.32 -9.13 -1.83
CA LYS A 57 -17.52 -8.54 -2.45
C LYS A 57 -18.81 -8.76 -1.64
N GLU A 58 -18.88 -9.88 -0.90
CA GLU A 58 -20.04 -10.24 -0.07
C GLU A 58 -20.01 -9.59 1.32
N ARG A 59 -18.88 -9.00 1.71
CA ARG A 59 -18.61 -8.52 3.08
C ARG A 59 -18.50 -7.00 3.19
N ILE A 60 -18.38 -6.29 2.05
CA ILE A 60 -18.23 -4.84 1.98
C ILE A 60 -19.21 -4.25 0.95
N HIS A 61 -19.44 -2.94 1.00
CA HIS A 61 -20.11 -2.23 -0.08
C HIS A 61 -19.13 -2.00 -1.23
N SER A 62 -19.06 -2.97 -2.16
CA SER A 62 -18.11 -2.93 -3.27
C SER A 62 -18.75 -2.30 -4.51
N HIS A 63 -18.20 -1.17 -4.95
CA HIS A 63 -18.63 -0.44 -6.15
C HIS A 63 -17.55 -0.55 -7.23
N GLU A 64 -17.97 -1.01 -8.41
CA GLU A 64 -17.10 -1.01 -9.58
C GLU A 64 -17.14 0.36 -10.26
N GLY A 65 -15.95 0.86 -10.63
CA GLY A 65 -15.81 2.12 -11.36
C GLY A 65 -14.37 2.62 -11.42
N ASP A 66 -14.16 3.60 -12.29
CA ASP A 66 -12.87 4.23 -12.55
C ASP A 66 -12.77 5.55 -11.79
N ILE A 67 -11.66 5.80 -11.10
CA ILE A 67 -11.43 7.07 -10.37
C ILE A 67 -11.32 8.29 -11.31
N ARG A 68 -11.21 8.08 -12.62
CA ARG A 68 -11.27 9.14 -13.63
C ARG A 68 -12.71 9.62 -13.90
N ASP A 69 -13.71 8.82 -13.54
CA ASP A 69 -15.11 9.18 -13.62
C ASP A 69 -15.55 9.97 -12.36
N LEU A 70 -15.41 11.29 -12.43
CA LEU A 70 -15.74 12.19 -11.31
C LEU A 70 -17.22 12.13 -10.93
N ASP A 71 -18.13 12.00 -11.90
CA ASP A 71 -19.56 12.03 -11.59
C ASP A 71 -19.97 10.74 -10.87
N ARG A 72 -19.46 9.60 -11.31
CA ARG A 72 -19.67 8.33 -10.61
C ARG A 72 -19.05 8.33 -9.20
N LEU A 73 -17.88 8.91 -9.03
CA LEU A 73 -17.27 9.09 -7.70
C LEU A 73 -18.16 9.93 -6.77
N LYS A 74 -18.71 11.06 -7.26
CA LYS A 74 -19.63 11.89 -6.48
C LYS A 74 -20.88 11.13 -6.01
N GLU A 75 -21.46 10.29 -6.89
CA GLU A 75 -22.60 9.44 -6.54
C GLU A 75 -22.24 8.49 -5.40
N ILE A 76 -21.08 7.82 -5.46
CA ILE A 76 -20.63 6.89 -4.42
C ILE A 76 -20.36 7.61 -3.10
N PHE A 77 -19.70 8.77 -3.12
CA PHE A 77 -19.46 9.54 -1.92
C PHE A 77 -20.78 10.03 -1.28
N ALA A 78 -21.74 10.45 -2.11
CA ALA A 78 -23.08 10.84 -1.63
C ALA A 78 -23.88 9.67 -1.05
N MET A 79 -23.73 8.46 -1.59
CA MET A 79 -24.38 7.25 -1.11
C MET A 79 -23.78 6.76 0.21
N GLU A 80 -22.45 6.60 0.25
CA GLU A 80 -21.74 5.96 1.36
C GLU A 80 -21.51 6.91 2.55
N GLN A 81 -21.41 8.22 2.31
CA GLN A 81 -21.14 9.22 3.35
C GLN A 81 -19.96 8.81 4.25
N PRO A 82 -18.75 8.57 3.69
CA PRO A 82 -17.62 8.08 4.46
C PRO A 82 -17.12 9.15 5.46
N GLU A 83 -16.67 8.70 6.64
CA GLU A 83 -15.96 9.54 7.61
C GLU A 83 -14.45 9.59 7.30
N ILE A 84 -13.92 8.48 6.79
CA ILE A 84 -12.51 8.29 6.49
C ILE A 84 -12.37 7.79 5.04
N VAL A 85 -11.44 8.37 4.31
CA VAL A 85 -11.12 7.95 2.93
C VAL A 85 -9.65 7.56 2.84
N ILE A 86 -9.39 6.34 2.37
CA ILE A 86 -8.04 5.85 2.07
C ILE A 86 -7.91 5.70 0.55
N HIS A 87 -7.14 6.58 -0.07
CA HIS A 87 -6.95 6.60 -1.52
C HIS A 87 -5.75 5.74 -1.92
N MET A 88 -6.03 4.56 -2.48
CA MET A 88 -5.01 3.61 -2.92
C MET A 88 -5.12 3.23 -4.41
N ALA A 89 -6.19 3.64 -5.10
CA ALA A 89 -6.34 3.39 -6.53
C ALA A 89 -5.23 4.08 -7.32
N ALA A 90 -4.55 3.33 -8.15
CA ALA A 90 -3.46 3.82 -9.00
C ALA A 90 -3.17 2.83 -10.13
N GLN A 91 -2.50 3.28 -11.19
CA GLN A 91 -1.69 2.42 -12.05
C GLN A 91 -0.33 2.24 -11.33
N PRO A 92 0.00 1.05 -10.76
CA PRO A 92 1.12 0.92 -9.81
C PRO A 92 2.41 0.32 -10.44
N LEU A 93 2.41 -0.02 -11.73
CA LEU A 93 3.48 -0.76 -12.37
C LEU A 93 4.41 0.15 -13.14
N VAL A 94 5.69 0.19 -12.75
CA VAL A 94 6.73 1.01 -13.41
C VAL A 94 6.86 0.64 -14.89
N ARG A 95 7.00 -0.66 -15.21
CA ARG A 95 7.15 -1.10 -16.61
C ARG A 95 5.95 -0.74 -17.49
N GLU A 96 4.74 -0.79 -16.93
CA GLU A 96 3.53 -0.40 -17.66
C GLU A 96 3.48 1.11 -17.89
N SER A 97 3.98 1.92 -16.97
CA SER A 97 4.02 3.37 -17.12
C SER A 97 4.87 3.86 -18.30
N TYR A 98 5.88 3.08 -18.70
CA TYR A 98 6.66 3.36 -19.92
C TYR A 98 5.88 3.07 -21.20
N LYS A 99 4.95 2.10 -21.17
CA LYS A 99 4.12 1.76 -22.34
C LYS A 99 2.92 2.71 -22.45
N GLU A 100 2.29 3.01 -21.30
CA GLU A 100 1.05 3.79 -21.19
C GLU A 100 1.23 5.03 -20.29
N PRO A 101 2.11 5.99 -20.64
CA PRO A 101 2.40 7.12 -19.76
C PRO A 101 1.19 8.04 -19.59
N VAL A 102 0.41 8.31 -20.65
CA VAL A 102 -0.78 9.17 -20.58
C VAL A 102 -1.81 8.57 -19.62
N TYR A 103 -2.10 7.29 -19.74
CA TYR A 103 -3.00 6.57 -18.84
C TYR A 103 -2.49 6.63 -17.38
N THR A 104 -1.17 6.48 -17.19
CA THR A 104 -0.56 6.52 -15.85
C THR A 104 -0.76 7.88 -15.18
N TYR A 105 -0.54 8.99 -15.89
CA TYR A 105 -0.79 10.33 -15.34
C TYR A 105 -2.29 10.60 -15.15
N ASP A 106 -3.13 10.18 -16.08
CA ASP A 106 -4.57 10.36 -15.98
C ASP A 106 -5.14 9.66 -14.74
N VAL A 107 -4.76 8.41 -14.51
CA VAL A 107 -5.17 7.67 -13.30
C VAL A 107 -4.54 8.27 -12.03
N ASN A 108 -3.22 8.44 -12.00
CA ASN A 108 -2.52 8.74 -10.75
C ASN A 108 -2.61 10.21 -10.32
N VAL A 109 -2.74 11.13 -11.28
CA VAL A 109 -2.84 12.57 -11.00
C VAL A 109 -4.29 13.01 -11.07
N MET A 110 -4.95 12.86 -12.22
CA MET A 110 -6.34 13.32 -12.37
C MET A 110 -7.30 12.49 -11.51
N GLY A 111 -7.08 11.18 -11.38
CA GLY A 111 -7.82 10.35 -10.43
C GLY A 111 -7.69 10.85 -8.99
N THR A 112 -6.48 11.27 -8.55
CA THR A 112 -6.29 11.88 -7.22
C THR A 112 -7.02 13.21 -7.10
N VAL A 113 -7.01 14.06 -8.14
CA VAL A 113 -7.81 15.30 -8.18
C VAL A 113 -9.29 15.00 -7.97
N ASN A 114 -9.84 14.04 -8.70
CA ASN A 114 -11.24 13.66 -8.63
C ASN A 114 -11.65 13.17 -7.24
N VAL A 115 -10.82 12.34 -6.59
CA VAL A 115 -11.08 11.86 -5.23
C VAL A 115 -11.01 13.00 -4.22
N LEU A 116 -10.03 13.89 -4.32
CA LEU A 116 -9.92 15.07 -3.45
C LEU A 116 -11.08 16.04 -3.65
N GLU A 117 -11.60 16.18 -4.87
CA GLU A 117 -12.79 16.99 -5.14
C GLU A 117 -14.04 16.38 -4.49
N CYS A 118 -14.20 15.06 -4.53
CA CYS A 118 -15.28 14.38 -3.79
C CYS A 118 -15.13 14.57 -2.27
N VAL A 119 -13.91 14.50 -1.73
CA VAL A 119 -13.64 14.82 -0.31
C VAL A 119 -14.04 16.26 -0.01
N ARG A 120 -13.73 17.21 -0.89
CA ARG A 120 -14.11 18.62 -0.72
C ARG A 120 -15.60 18.85 -0.70
N LEU A 121 -16.36 18.09 -1.49
CA LEU A 121 -17.82 18.22 -1.64
C LEU A 121 -18.64 17.39 -0.66
N THR A 122 -18.01 16.52 0.16
CA THR A 122 -18.73 15.57 1.04
C THR A 122 -18.48 15.89 2.52
N ASP A 123 -19.46 16.42 3.20
CA ASP A 123 -19.34 16.94 4.58
C ASP A 123 -19.05 15.87 5.64
N SER A 124 -19.40 14.62 5.38
CA SER A 124 -19.12 13.50 6.31
C SER A 124 -17.62 13.18 6.43
N VAL A 125 -16.80 13.47 5.40
CA VAL A 125 -15.37 13.16 5.41
C VAL A 125 -14.63 14.05 6.40
N LYS A 126 -13.90 13.43 7.31
CA LYS A 126 -13.09 14.09 8.35
C LYS A 126 -11.57 13.76 8.23
N SER A 127 -11.24 12.64 7.61
CA SER A 127 -9.88 12.16 7.45
C SER A 127 -9.66 11.60 6.04
N PHE A 128 -8.60 12.05 5.38
CA PHE A 128 -8.18 11.56 4.07
C PHE A 128 -6.70 11.18 4.12
N VAL A 129 -6.38 10.00 3.60
CA VAL A 129 -5.00 9.51 3.45
C VAL A 129 -4.76 9.14 2.01
N ASN A 130 -3.81 9.83 1.36
CA ASN A 130 -3.34 9.49 0.02
C ASN A 130 -2.14 8.55 0.13
N VAL A 131 -2.28 7.35 -0.41
CA VAL A 131 -1.20 6.34 -0.44
C VAL A 131 -0.36 6.53 -1.69
N THR A 132 0.89 6.94 -1.50
CA THR A 132 1.86 7.15 -2.56
C THR A 132 2.95 6.07 -2.53
N THR A 133 4.21 6.39 -2.73
CA THR A 133 5.29 5.43 -2.86
C THR A 133 6.62 6.01 -2.37
N ASP A 134 7.58 5.15 -2.04
CA ASP A 134 8.99 5.49 -1.80
C ASP A 134 9.68 6.14 -3.02
N LYS A 135 9.14 5.92 -4.22
CA LYS A 135 9.70 6.37 -5.51
C LYS A 135 9.34 7.81 -5.88
N VAL A 136 8.64 8.53 -5.00
CA VAL A 136 8.29 9.96 -5.23
C VAL A 136 9.51 10.89 -5.20
N TYR A 137 10.58 10.46 -4.58
CA TYR A 137 11.78 11.28 -4.41
C TYR A 137 12.66 11.31 -5.65
N ARG A 138 13.37 12.43 -5.85
CA ARG A 138 14.53 12.44 -6.74
C ARG A 138 15.61 11.54 -6.15
N ASN A 139 15.81 10.39 -6.77
CA ASN A 139 16.77 9.42 -6.27
C ASN A 139 18.20 9.80 -6.65
N PHE A 140 19.03 10.05 -5.63
CA PHE A 140 20.47 10.28 -5.74
C PHE A 140 21.30 9.08 -5.29
N GLU A 141 20.62 7.94 -5.00
CA GLU A 141 21.24 6.72 -4.48
C GLU A 141 22.07 6.95 -3.20
N TRP A 142 21.59 7.82 -2.33
CA TRP A 142 22.22 8.08 -1.03
C TRP A 142 22.15 6.84 -0.14
N GLU A 143 23.21 6.64 0.69
CA GLU A 143 23.23 5.60 1.71
C GLU A 143 22.19 5.85 2.82
N ARG A 144 21.88 7.12 3.12
CA ARG A 144 20.83 7.50 4.05
C ARG A 144 19.44 7.29 3.47
N GLY A 145 18.46 7.00 4.33
CA GLY A 145 17.05 7.02 3.95
C GLY A 145 16.57 8.41 3.53
N TYR A 146 15.62 8.47 2.56
CA TYR A 146 14.93 9.70 2.18
C TYR A 146 13.98 10.15 3.27
N LYS A 147 13.99 11.47 3.57
CA LYS A 147 13.09 12.14 4.53
C LYS A 147 11.93 12.80 3.81
N GLU A 148 10.89 13.13 4.56
CA GLU A 148 9.64 13.65 3.98
C GLU A 148 9.78 15.02 3.32
N ASP A 149 10.82 15.79 3.65
CA ASP A 149 11.18 17.10 3.10
C ASP A 149 12.19 17.04 1.94
N ASP A 150 12.71 15.85 1.60
CA ASP A 150 13.55 15.66 0.42
C ASP A 150 12.76 15.92 -0.88
N ILE A 151 13.46 16.29 -1.95
CA ILE A 151 12.89 16.75 -3.23
C ILE A 151 12.04 15.64 -3.87
N LEU A 152 10.78 15.99 -4.15
CA LEU A 152 9.86 15.14 -4.92
C LEU A 152 10.16 15.33 -6.43
N ASN A 153 10.66 14.30 -7.07
CA ASN A 153 10.87 14.23 -8.52
C ASN A 153 11.18 12.79 -8.95
N GLY A 154 10.19 11.91 -8.89
CA GLY A 154 10.32 10.52 -9.35
C GLY A 154 10.80 10.45 -10.80
N PHE A 155 11.61 9.47 -11.13
CA PHE A 155 12.34 9.41 -12.41
C PHE A 155 11.45 8.93 -13.58
N ASP A 156 10.75 7.82 -13.40
CA ASP A 156 9.90 7.23 -14.44
C ASP A 156 8.47 7.79 -14.39
N PRO A 157 7.61 7.54 -15.42
CA PRO A 157 6.27 8.10 -15.45
C PRO A 157 5.40 7.69 -14.25
N TYR A 158 5.55 6.46 -13.73
CA TYR A 158 4.84 6.04 -12.52
C TYR A 158 5.32 6.83 -11.29
N SER A 159 6.62 6.85 -11.06
CA SER A 159 7.24 7.53 -9.92
C SER A 159 6.93 9.04 -9.94
N ASN A 160 7.04 9.66 -11.12
CA ASN A 160 6.74 11.08 -11.31
C ASN A 160 5.24 11.38 -11.11
N SER A 161 4.34 10.53 -11.64
CA SER A 161 2.91 10.71 -11.42
C SER A 161 2.53 10.64 -9.94
N LYS A 162 3.22 9.82 -9.15
CA LYS A 162 3.05 9.77 -7.70
C LYS A 162 3.62 11.01 -6.99
N SER A 163 4.74 11.57 -7.48
CA SER A 163 5.22 12.89 -7.01
C SER A 163 4.19 14.00 -7.30
N CYS A 164 3.58 13.99 -8.49
CA CYS A 164 2.50 14.93 -8.83
C CYS A 164 1.26 14.72 -7.93
N SER A 165 0.89 13.49 -7.60
CA SER A 165 -0.21 13.18 -6.67
C SER A 165 0.05 13.77 -5.27
N GLU A 166 1.29 13.75 -4.77
CA GLU A 166 1.70 14.44 -3.53
C GLU A 166 1.47 15.96 -3.63
N LEU A 167 1.93 16.58 -4.72
CA LEU A 167 1.80 18.02 -4.94
C LEU A 167 0.33 18.44 -5.06
N VAL A 168 -0.49 17.67 -5.77
CA VAL A 168 -1.94 17.89 -5.85
C VAL A 168 -2.58 17.81 -4.47
N THR A 169 -2.23 16.78 -3.68
CA THR A 169 -2.76 16.62 -2.32
C THR A 169 -2.38 17.80 -1.43
N SER A 170 -1.13 18.25 -1.49
CA SER A 170 -0.66 19.44 -0.77
C SER A 170 -1.42 20.71 -1.19
N SER A 171 -1.62 20.91 -2.50
CA SER A 171 -2.38 22.04 -3.03
C SER A 171 -3.82 22.07 -2.51
N TYR A 172 -4.53 20.93 -2.56
CA TYR A 172 -5.89 20.83 -2.02
C TYR A 172 -5.94 21.06 -0.51
N LYS A 173 -4.99 20.47 0.24
CA LYS A 173 -4.87 20.70 1.69
C LYS A 173 -4.77 22.18 2.02
N ASN A 174 -3.85 22.88 1.34
CA ASN A 174 -3.60 24.30 1.62
C ASN A 174 -4.74 25.22 1.15
N SER A 175 -5.38 24.88 0.02
CA SER A 175 -6.39 25.75 -0.60
C SER A 175 -7.79 25.56 -0.01
N PHE A 176 -8.14 24.33 0.42
CA PHE A 176 -9.53 23.98 0.74
C PHE A 176 -9.74 23.39 2.13
N PHE A 177 -8.68 22.95 2.84
CA PHE A 177 -8.84 22.19 4.09
C PHE A 177 -8.07 22.78 5.29
N GLY A 178 -7.82 24.08 5.27
CA GLY A 178 -7.24 24.78 6.41
C GLY A 178 -5.74 24.55 6.62
N GLY A 179 -4.97 24.43 5.51
CA GLY A 179 -3.51 24.27 5.54
C GLY A 179 -2.80 25.25 6.49
N GLU A 180 -1.51 25.48 6.33
CA GLU A 180 -0.69 26.34 7.21
C GLU A 180 -1.26 27.76 7.46
N SER A 181 -2.11 28.28 6.56
CA SER A 181 -2.74 29.60 6.70
C SER A 181 -3.96 29.65 7.65
N GLY A 182 -4.50 28.51 8.09
CA GLY A 182 -5.62 28.44 9.03
C GLY A 182 -6.93 29.10 8.58
N LYS A 183 -7.03 29.58 7.33
CA LYS A 183 -8.22 30.26 6.81
C LYS A 183 -8.93 29.36 5.81
N MET A 184 -10.10 28.87 6.18
CA MET A 184 -11.06 28.27 5.26
C MET A 184 -12.28 29.14 5.13
N ASP A 185 -12.75 29.34 3.90
CA ASP A 185 -14.02 30.03 3.61
C ASP A 185 -15.25 29.26 4.14
N SER A 186 -15.12 27.96 4.38
CA SER A 186 -16.24 27.07 4.79
C SER A 186 -16.30 26.71 6.27
N GLY A 187 -15.31 27.05 7.08
CA GLY A 187 -15.21 26.65 8.48
C GLY A 187 -15.05 25.13 8.71
N ARG A 188 -14.83 24.35 7.65
CA ARG A 188 -14.72 22.89 7.70
C ARG A 188 -13.26 22.44 7.67
N PHE A 189 -12.91 21.52 8.54
CA PHE A 189 -11.59 20.90 8.59
C PHE A 189 -11.65 19.45 8.13
N VAL A 190 -10.75 19.05 7.24
CA VAL A 190 -10.47 17.67 6.89
C VAL A 190 -8.98 17.43 7.13
N ALA A 191 -8.66 16.46 7.96
CA ALA A 191 -7.28 16.06 8.18
C ALA A 191 -6.75 15.31 6.95
N ILE A 192 -5.67 15.81 6.33
CA ILE A 192 -5.12 15.27 5.08
C ILE A 192 -3.66 14.91 5.27
N SER A 193 -3.33 13.64 4.99
CA SER A 193 -1.95 13.13 4.98
C SER A 193 -1.64 12.41 3.69
N THR A 194 -0.34 12.38 3.34
CA THR A 194 0.21 11.43 2.38
C THR A 194 1.10 10.42 3.08
N VAL A 195 1.10 9.19 2.60
CA VAL A 195 1.89 8.11 3.17
C VAL A 195 2.70 7.40 2.08
N ARG A 196 4.01 7.34 2.27
CA ARG A 196 5.00 6.84 1.32
C ARG A 196 5.55 5.52 1.83
N ALA A 197 5.20 4.43 1.18
CA ALA A 197 5.69 3.11 1.55
C ALA A 197 6.49 2.48 0.41
N GLY A 198 7.47 1.69 0.79
CA GLY A 198 8.30 0.90 -0.13
C GLY A 198 7.60 -0.35 -0.63
N ASN A 199 8.41 -1.33 -1.03
CA ASN A 199 7.93 -2.60 -1.55
C ASN A 199 7.23 -3.41 -0.46
N VAL A 200 5.96 -3.78 -0.71
CA VAL A 200 5.19 -4.60 0.22
C VAL A 200 5.13 -6.04 -0.25
N LEU A 201 5.27 -6.95 0.69
CA LEU A 201 5.23 -8.39 0.51
C LEU A 201 4.06 -8.98 1.30
N GLY A 202 3.49 -10.08 0.81
CA GLY A 202 2.40 -10.79 1.53
C GLY A 202 1.74 -11.83 0.67
N GLY A 203 0.96 -12.69 1.28
CA GLY A 203 0.14 -13.66 0.56
C GLY A 203 -0.94 -12.97 -0.27
N GLY A 204 -1.32 -13.56 -1.40
CA GLY A 204 -2.37 -13.04 -2.27
C GLY A 204 -1.95 -11.93 -3.23
N ASP A 205 -0.65 -11.65 -3.37
CA ASP A 205 -0.12 -10.89 -4.50
C ASP A 205 0.14 -11.83 -5.67
N PHE A 206 -0.48 -11.55 -6.82
CA PHE A 206 -0.34 -12.34 -8.05
C PHE A 206 0.18 -11.50 -9.23
N ALA A 207 0.58 -10.25 -8.97
CA ALA A 207 1.05 -9.36 -10.03
C ALA A 207 2.33 -9.90 -10.70
N THR A 208 2.49 -9.62 -11.97
CA THR A 208 3.71 -9.91 -12.73
C THR A 208 4.82 -8.92 -12.35
N ASP A 209 6.05 -9.32 -12.59
CA ASP A 209 7.25 -8.48 -12.33
C ASP A 209 7.41 -8.07 -10.86
N ARG A 210 6.90 -8.88 -9.93
CA ARG A 210 7.13 -8.74 -8.48
C ARG A 210 7.81 -9.97 -7.93
N ILE A 211 8.78 -9.76 -7.05
CA ILE A 211 9.72 -10.81 -6.62
C ILE A 211 9.03 -12.02 -5.96
N ILE A 212 8.14 -11.82 -4.99
CA ILE A 212 7.47 -12.95 -4.31
C ILE A 212 6.48 -13.68 -5.24
N PRO A 213 5.58 -13.01 -5.97
CA PRO A 213 4.79 -13.67 -7.02
C PRO A 213 5.63 -14.46 -8.03
N ASP A 214 6.80 -13.94 -8.44
CA ASP A 214 7.72 -14.64 -9.36
C ASP A 214 8.32 -15.89 -8.70
N CYS A 215 8.71 -15.82 -7.42
CA CYS A 215 9.15 -16.99 -6.64
C CYS A 215 8.06 -18.07 -6.60
N ILE A 216 6.82 -17.69 -6.27
CA ILE A 216 5.70 -18.63 -6.18
C ILE A 216 5.39 -19.28 -7.54
N ARG A 217 5.39 -18.50 -8.62
CA ARG A 217 5.22 -19.05 -9.98
C ARG A 217 6.32 -20.03 -10.36
N ALA A 218 7.57 -19.74 -10.00
CA ALA A 218 8.70 -20.59 -10.28
C ALA A 218 8.59 -21.95 -9.57
N VAL A 219 8.37 -21.95 -8.24
CA VAL A 219 8.23 -23.19 -7.47
C VAL A 219 6.99 -24.00 -7.89
N SER A 220 5.86 -23.35 -8.19
CA SER A 220 4.66 -24.01 -8.70
C SER A 220 4.86 -24.68 -10.06
N ALA A 221 5.78 -24.15 -10.87
CA ALA A 221 6.13 -24.70 -12.18
C ALA A 221 7.34 -25.62 -12.14
N SER A 222 7.90 -25.93 -10.96
CA SER A 222 9.14 -26.69 -10.76
C SER A 222 10.31 -26.13 -11.56
N LYS A 223 10.45 -24.79 -11.57
CA LYS A 223 11.49 -24.04 -12.29
C LYS A 223 12.35 -23.25 -11.30
N PRO A 224 13.63 -22.96 -11.64
CA PRO A 224 14.43 -22.04 -10.86
C PRO A 224 13.80 -20.65 -10.76
N ILE A 225 14.01 -20.01 -9.61
CA ILE A 225 13.61 -18.61 -9.36
C ILE A 225 14.65 -17.72 -10.01
N VAL A 226 14.28 -17.05 -11.10
CA VAL A 226 15.19 -16.16 -11.84
C VAL A 226 15.24 -14.79 -11.16
N VAL A 227 16.44 -14.42 -10.67
CA VAL A 227 16.72 -13.10 -10.09
C VAL A 227 17.45 -12.24 -11.10
N ARG A 228 16.81 -11.15 -11.54
CA ARG A 228 17.35 -10.26 -12.60
C ARG A 228 18.34 -9.23 -12.05
N ASN A 229 18.07 -8.68 -10.86
CA ASN A 229 18.93 -7.69 -10.20
C ASN A 229 19.14 -8.07 -8.72
N PRO A 230 20.07 -9.01 -8.42
CA PRO A 230 20.24 -9.52 -7.07
C PRO A 230 20.80 -8.49 -6.07
N TYR A 231 21.47 -7.45 -6.53
CA TYR A 231 22.16 -6.47 -5.69
C TYR A 231 21.31 -5.23 -5.36
N SER A 232 20.11 -5.09 -5.94
CA SER A 232 19.25 -3.94 -5.65
C SER A 232 18.67 -4.03 -4.24
N THR A 233 18.94 -3.02 -3.41
CA THR A 233 18.38 -2.90 -2.05
C THR A 233 17.06 -2.16 -2.08
N ARG A 234 16.04 -2.71 -1.41
CA ARG A 234 14.70 -2.13 -1.30
C ARG A 234 14.19 -2.24 0.13
N PRO A 235 13.36 -1.30 0.58
CA PRO A 235 12.71 -1.34 1.90
C PRO A 235 11.52 -2.31 1.86
N TYR A 236 11.81 -3.60 1.84
CA TYR A 236 10.79 -4.65 1.87
C TYR A 236 10.13 -4.72 3.24
N GLN A 237 8.81 -4.89 3.26
CA GLN A 237 8.03 -5.05 4.49
C GLN A 237 6.75 -5.86 4.25
N HIS A 238 6.22 -6.50 5.29
CA HIS A 238 4.92 -7.17 5.16
C HIS A 238 3.82 -6.15 4.89
N VAL A 239 2.80 -6.52 4.11
CA VAL A 239 1.68 -5.64 3.73
C VAL A 239 0.91 -5.09 4.93
N LEU A 240 0.87 -5.80 6.04
CA LEU A 240 0.23 -5.36 7.29
C LEU A 240 0.95 -4.18 7.95
N GLU A 241 2.28 -4.04 7.76
CA GLU A 241 3.03 -2.89 8.30
C GLU A 241 2.47 -1.56 7.77
N PRO A 242 2.47 -1.30 6.45
CA PRO A 242 1.95 -0.05 5.94
C PRO A 242 0.42 0.04 6.07
N VAL A 243 -0.34 -1.05 5.93
CA VAL A 243 -1.80 -1.02 6.08
C VAL A 243 -2.20 -0.54 7.47
N CYS A 244 -1.62 -1.10 8.53
CA CYS A 244 -1.91 -0.67 9.89
C CYS A 244 -1.36 0.74 10.18
N ALA A 245 -0.21 1.11 9.60
CA ALA A 245 0.32 2.47 9.70
C ALA A 245 -0.63 3.50 9.05
N TYR A 246 -1.18 3.23 7.85
CA TYR A 246 -2.16 4.11 7.20
C TYR A 246 -3.40 4.32 8.06
N LEU A 247 -3.89 3.24 8.68
CA LEU A 247 -5.04 3.30 9.60
C LEU A 247 -4.70 4.09 10.87
N THR A 248 -3.49 3.94 11.40
CA THR A 248 -3.06 4.73 12.56
C THR A 248 -2.96 6.22 12.21
N VAL A 249 -2.37 6.57 11.06
CA VAL A 249 -2.33 7.97 10.59
C VAL A 249 -3.75 8.53 10.43
N ALA A 250 -4.65 7.79 9.76
CA ALA A 250 -6.04 8.23 9.56
C ALA A 250 -6.80 8.44 10.88
N MET A 251 -6.56 7.58 11.86
CA MET A 251 -7.14 7.68 13.20
C MET A 251 -6.58 8.89 13.98
N GLU A 252 -5.27 8.98 14.06
CA GLU A 252 -4.61 9.98 14.91
C GLU A 252 -4.77 11.40 14.37
N GLN A 253 -4.71 11.61 13.04
CA GLN A 253 -4.98 12.92 12.45
C GLN A 253 -6.44 13.38 12.61
N LEU A 254 -7.38 12.44 12.75
CA LEU A 254 -8.78 12.76 13.02
C LEU A 254 -8.98 13.19 14.48
N LYS A 255 -8.21 12.60 15.42
CA LYS A 255 -8.21 13.00 16.83
C LYS A 255 -7.50 14.34 17.04
N ASP A 256 -6.42 14.56 16.28
CA ASP A 256 -5.56 15.75 16.38
C ASP A 256 -5.08 16.16 14.98
N ILE A 257 -5.67 17.21 14.42
CA ILE A 257 -5.39 17.69 13.07
C ILE A 257 -3.93 18.15 12.90
N THR A 258 -3.24 18.50 13.97
CA THR A 258 -1.82 18.90 13.91
C THR A 258 -0.90 17.75 13.52
N LYS A 259 -1.39 16.50 13.63
CA LYS A 259 -0.71 15.29 13.17
C LYS A 259 -0.90 15.00 11.69
N ALA A 260 -1.70 15.80 10.96
CA ALA A 260 -1.88 15.64 9.52
C ALA A 260 -0.63 16.13 8.77
N GLY A 261 -0.01 15.24 7.99
CA GLY A 261 1.27 15.53 7.30
C GLY A 261 1.69 14.47 6.31
N ASN A 262 2.96 14.54 5.90
CA ASN A 262 3.55 13.54 5.03
C ASN A 262 4.39 12.58 5.88
N TYR A 263 4.30 11.26 5.61
CA TYR A 263 4.95 10.23 6.42
C TYR A 263 5.55 9.13 5.55
N ASN A 264 6.83 8.84 5.80
CA ASN A 264 7.51 7.67 5.28
C ASN A 264 7.21 6.44 6.15
N ILE A 265 6.98 5.31 5.49
CA ILE A 265 6.70 4.03 6.15
C ILE A 265 7.61 2.97 5.53
N GLY A 266 8.61 2.58 6.28
CA GLY A 266 9.60 1.59 5.87
C GLY A 266 10.12 0.79 7.06
N PRO A 267 10.79 -0.33 6.79
CA PRO A 267 11.45 -1.13 7.81
C PRO A 267 12.60 -0.36 8.47
N ALA A 268 13.16 -0.90 9.53
CA ALA A 268 14.43 -0.45 10.07
C ALA A 268 15.57 -0.73 9.06
N ASP A 269 16.68 0.00 9.17
CA ASP A 269 17.80 -0.13 8.21
C ASP A 269 18.39 -1.54 8.18
N GLU A 270 18.42 -2.23 9.33
CA GLU A 270 18.87 -3.60 9.48
C GLU A 270 17.98 -4.64 8.77
N ASP A 271 16.72 -4.31 8.49
CA ASP A 271 15.76 -5.15 7.77
C ASP A 271 15.72 -4.85 6.25
N CYS A 272 16.54 -3.89 5.76
CA CYS A 272 16.66 -3.59 4.34
C CYS A 272 17.55 -4.61 3.64
N LEU A 273 16.95 -5.62 3.01
CA LEU A 273 17.68 -6.64 2.26
C LEU A 273 17.84 -6.26 0.78
N ASN A 274 18.91 -6.78 0.14
CA ASN A 274 18.94 -6.83 -1.30
C ASN A 274 18.06 -7.97 -1.85
N THR A 275 17.70 -7.88 -3.12
CA THR A 275 16.78 -8.85 -3.75
C THR A 275 17.32 -10.28 -3.69
N GLY A 276 18.63 -10.47 -3.80
CA GLY A 276 19.26 -11.79 -3.70
C GLY A 276 19.15 -12.40 -2.31
N GLU A 277 19.39 -11.61 -1.26
CA GLU A 277 19.22 -12.03 0.13
C GLU A 277 17.77 -12.40 0.43
N LEU A 278 16.80 -11.58 -0.05
CA LEU A 278 15.38 -11.86 0.09
C LEU A 278 14.99 -13.21 -0.55
N VAL A 279 15.48 -13.50 -1.76
CA VAL A 279 15.20 -14.77 -2.46
C VAL A 279 15.88 -15.95 -1.77
N ASN A 280 17.09 -15.78 -1.24
CA ASN A 280 17.74 -16.82 -0.45
C ASN A 280 16.90 -17.17 0.80
N LEU A 281 16.41 -16.17 1.52
CA LEU A 281 15.55 -16.36 2.67
C LEU A 281 14.23 -17.06 2.28
N PHE A 282 13.64 -16.70 1.13
CA PHE A 282 12.48 -17.41 0.59
C PHE A 282 12.79 -18.88 0.33
N CYS A 283 13.91 -19.19 -0.35
CA CYS A 283 14.32 -20.56 -0.62
C CYS A 283 14.54 -21.37 0.66
N GLU A 284 15.16 -20.78 1.68
CA GLU A 284 15.39 -21.40 2.98
C GLU A 284 14.06 -21.79 3.63
N LYS A 285 13.14 -20.80 3.81
CA LYS A 285 11.84 -21.03 4.47
C LYS A 285 10.95 -21.98 3.66
N TRP A 286 10.94 -21.87 2.33
CA TRP A 286 10.18 -22.76 1.46
C TRP A 286 10.67 -24.20 1.55
N ASN A 287 11.97 -24.41 1.42
CA ASN A 287 12.58 -25.74 1.45
C ASN A 287 12.53 -26.41 2.84
N ALA A 288 12.34 -25.66 3.91
CA ALA A 288 12.05 -26.21 5.23
C ALA A 288 10.69 -26.97 5.29
N ILE A 289 9.73 -26.57 4.46
CA ILE A 289 8.39 -27.19 4.38
C ILE A 289 8.29 -28.14 3.18
N ARG A 290 8.84 -27.74 2.03
CA ARG A 290 8.83 -28.50 0.76
C ARG A 290 10.26 -28.66 0.24
N PRO A 291 10.99 -29.70 0.68
CA PRO A 291 12.43 -29.84 0.41
C PRO A 291 12.80 -29.85 -1.07
N ASN A 292 13.82 -29.09 -1.44
CA ASN A 292 14.42 -28.99 -2.78
C ASN A 292 13.50 -28.41 -3.89
N GLU A 293 12.39 -27.78 -3.56
CA GLU A 293 11.51 -27.16 -4.57
C GLU A 293 11.97 -25.75 -4.98
N ALA A 294 12.56 -24.97 -4.06
CA ALA A 294 12.97 -23.59 -4.31
C ALA A 294 14.48 -23.51 -4.59
N VAL A 295 14.84 -23.13 -5.81
CA VAL A 295 16.23 -22.96 -6.26
C VAL A 295 16.37 -21.59 -6.94
N ARG A 296 17.35 -20.79 -6.50
CA ARG A 296 17.65 -19.48 -7.09
C ARG A 296 18.59 -19.64 -8.31
N GLU A 297 18.36 -18.83 -9.34
CA GLU A 297 19.21 -18.66 -10.49
C GLU A 297 19.37 -17.18 -10.83
N ASP A 298 20.59 -16.64 -10.84
CA ASP A 298 20.84 -15.24 -11.20
C ASP A 298 21.00 -15.10 -12.72
N LYS A 299 20.10 -14.33 -13.34
CA LYS A 299 20.12 -14.02 -14.78
C LYS A 299 19.85 -12.51 -14.96
N PRO A 300 20.89 -11.67 -14.97
CA PRO A 300 20.73 -10.26 -15.28
C PRO A 300 20.05 -10.07 -16.65
N ASP A 301 18.97 -9.30 -16.68
CA ASP A 301 18.33 -8.86 -17.91
C ASP A 301 18.69 -7.38 -18.17
N GLY A 302 18.78 -6.95 -19.42
CA GLY A 302 19.01 -5.56 -19.82
C GLY A 302 17.76 -4.68 -19.69
N GLY A 303 16.92 -4.90 -18.66
CA GLY A 303 15.66 -4.20 -18.43
C GLY A 303 15.81 -2.69 -18.22
N PRO A 304 14.68 -1.94 -18.09
CA PRO A 304 14.69 -0.50 -17.79
C PRO A 304 15.50 -0.21 -16.52
N HIS A 305 16.11 0.99 -16.48
CA HIS A 305 16.88 1.42 -15.33
C HIS A 305 16.03 1.32 -14.05
N GLU A 306 16.48 0.52 -13.10
CA GLU A 306 15.97 0.47 -11.73
C GLU A 306 17.06 1.00 -10.79
N ALA A 307 16.69 1.87 -9.86
CA ALA A 307 17.62 2.40 -8.87
C ALA A 307 18.34 1.26 -8.11
N GLY A 308 19.63 1.40 -7.88
CA GLY A 308 20.42 0.44 -7.10
C GLY A 308 20.07 0.47 -5.61
N LEU A 309 19.90 1.67 -5.06
CA LEU A 309 19.63 1.89 -3.63
C LEU A 309 18.44 2.84 -3.44
N LEU A 310 17.49 2.40 -2.64
CA LEU A 310 16.37 3.24 -2.19
C LEU A 310 15.97 2.80 -0.78
N LYS A 311 16.08 3.73 0.19
CA LYS A 311 15.68 3.57 1.58
C LYS A 311 14.81 4.73 2.01
N LEU A 312 13.96 4.52 3.01
CA LEU A 312 13.13 5.56 3.64
C LEU A 312 13.58 5.80 5.07
N ASP A 313 13.73 7.05 5.47
CA ASP A 313 13.81 7.43 6.89
C ASP A 313 12.40 7.52 7.45
N SER A 314 12.05 6.59 8.33
CA SER A 314 10.73 6.51 8.98
C SER A 314 10.74 7.10 10.40
N THR A 315 11.73 7.95 10.75
CA THR A 315 11.85 8.54 12.08
C THR A 315 10.63 9.38 12.43
N LYS A 316 10.14 10.19 11.49
CA LYS A 316 8.99 11.07 11.74
C LYS A 316 7.72 10.30 12.14
N ILE A 317 7.38 9.22 11.46
CA ILE A 317 6.18 8.44 11.81
C ILE A 317 6.35 7.72 13.15
N ARG A 318 7.58 7.26 13.46
CA ARG A 318 7.90 6.64 14.75
C ARG A 318 7.75 7.62 15.90
N GLU A 319 8.30 8.84 15.77
CA GLU A 319 8.22 9.87 16.80
C GLU A 319 6.81 10.42 16.98
N THR A 320 6.05 10.60 15.88
CA THR A 320 4.69 11.17 15.92
C THR A 320 3.65 10.20 16.47
N PHE A 321 3.73 8.92 16.10
CA PHE A 321 2.68 7.94 16.39
C PHE A 321 3.16 6.71 17.19
N GLY A 322 4.45 6.60 17.48
CA GLY A 322 5.01 5.42 18.13
C GLY A 322 5.02 4.16 17.23
N ILE A 323 4.79 4.32 15.92
CA ILE A 323 4.74 3.20 14.97
C ILE A 323 6.15 2.64 14.78
N LYS A 324 6.27 1.32 14.99
CA LYS A 324 7.49 0.54 14.72
C LYS A 324 7.11 -0.68 13.90
N GLY A 325 8.02 -1.12 13.05
CA GLY A 325 7.88 -2.43 12.39
C GLY A 325 7.72 -3.52 13.45
N LYS A 326 6.74 -4.39 13.26
CA LYS A 326 6.44 -5.45 14.22
C LYS A 326 7.05 -6.78 13.83
N TRP A 327 7.24 -7.02 12.54
CA TRP A 327 7.84 -8.24 12.01
C TRP A 327 9.17 -7.94 11.34
N ASN A 328 10.22 -8.62 11.75
CA ASN A 328 11.50 -8.65 11.03
C ASN A 328 11.36 -9.46 9.74
N MET A 329 12.35 -9.42 8.87
CA MET A 329 12.25 -10.04 7.55
C MET A 329 12.14 -11.59 7.62
N ASP A 330 12.69 -12.22 8.64
CA ASP A 330 12.55 -13.66 8.87
C ASP A 330 11.09 -14.03 9.15
N GLU A 331 10.44 -13.33 10.08
CA GLU A 331 9.00 -13.49 10.38
C GLU A 331 8.12 -13.16 9.18
N VAL A 332 8.45 -12.10 8.42
CA VAL A 332 7.74 -11.74 7.19
C VAL A 332 7.76 -12.90 6.19
N MET A 333 8.94 -13.49 5.98
CA MET A 333 9.08 -14.58 5.02
C MET A 333 8.35 -15.85 5.48
N GLU A 334 8.36 -16.16 6.77
CA GLU A 334 7.55 -17.26 7.32
C GLU A 334 6.05 -17.09 7.03
N ARG A 335 5.51 -15.88 7.24
CA ARG A 335 4.09 -15.57 6.94
C ARG A 335 3.76 -15.67 5.45
N ILE A 336 4.68 -15.23 4.59
CA ILE A 336 4.53 -15.33 3.13
C ILE A 336 4.50 -16.80 2.70
N VAL A 337 5.42 -17.61 3.20
CA VAL A 337 5.49 -19.04 2.86
C VAL A 337 4.27 -19.77 3.40
N GLU A 338 3.89 -19.57 4.66
CA GLU A 338 2.69 -20.17 5.27
C GLU A 338 1.45 -19.90 4.41
N TRP A 339 1.20 -18.65 4.03
CA TRP A 339 0.04 -18.28 3.21
C TRP A 339 0.04 -18.98 1.85
N ASN A 340 1.19 -18.98 1.18
CA ASN A 340 1.30 -19.53 -0.17
C ASN A 340 1.28 -21.06 -0.20
N VAL A 341 1.76 -21.72 0.86
CA VAL A 341 1.62 -23.17 1.02
C VAL A 341 0.15 -23.55 1.17
N SER A 342 -0.61 -22.86 2.02
CA SER A 342 -2.08 -23.04 2.13
C SER A 342 -2.77 -22.85 0.78
N TYR A 343 -2.46 -21.76 0.07
CA TYR A 343 -3.03 -21.48 -1.25
C TYR A 343 -2.75 -22.59 -2.27
N LEU A 344 -1.49 -23.03 -2.39
CA LEU A 344 -1.09 -24.07 -3.34
C LEU A 344 -1.59 -25.47 -2.95
N SER A 345 -1.95 -25.67 -1.69
CA SER A 345 -2.60 -26.89 -1.21
C SER A 345 -4.12 -26.90 -1.48
N GLY A 346 -4.67 -25.83 -2.07
CA GLY A 346 -6.10 -25.70 -2.38
C GLY A 346 -6.97 -25.40 -1.16
N GLU A 347 -6.38 -24.95 -0.05
CA GLU A 347 -7.10 -24.60 1.18
C GLU A 347 -7.78 -23.23 1.05
N ASP A 348 -8.82 -22.99 1.87
CA ASP A 348 -9.38 -21.65 2.03
C ASP A 348 -8.33 -20.73 2.71
N VAL A 349 -7.94 -19.68 2.03
CA VAL A 349 -6.93 -18.71 2.53
C VAL A 349 -7.48 -17.69 3.52
N ASN A 350 -8.79 -17.64 3.75
CA ASN A 350 -9.38 -16.73 4.74
C ASN A 350 -8.84 -16.98 6.16
N PRO A 351 -8.80 -18.23 6.67
CA PRO A 351 -8.30 -18.48 8.03
C PRO A 351 -6.86 -18.05 8.25
N VAL A 352 -5.94 -18.35 7.31
CA VAL A 352 -4.53 -17.94 7.42
C VAL A 352 -4.38 -16.42 7.32
N THR A 353 -5.15 -15.75 6.46
CA THR A 353 -5.16 -14.29 6.33
C THR A 353 -5.64 -13.62 7.64
N GLU A 354 -6.74 -14.09 8.21
CA GLU A 354 -7.30 -13.59 9.47
C GLU A 354 -6.38 -13.87 10.67
N LYS A 355 -5.75 -15.05 10.70
CA LYS A 355 -4.73 -15.38 11.70
C LYS A 355 -3.59 -14.36 11.67
N GLN A 356 -3.00 -14.08 10.51
CA GLN A 356 -1.90 -13.13 10.36
C GLN A 356 -2.30 -11.72 10.78
N ILE A 357 -3.52 -11.27 10.46
CA ILE A 357 -4.05 -9.96 10.88
C ILE A 357 -4.13 -9.89 12.41
N ARG A 358 -4.71 -10.90 13.06
CA ARG A 358 -4.85 -10.93 14.53
C ARG A 358 -3.49 -10.96 15.24
N GLU A 359 -2.57 -11.82 14.77
CA GLU A 359 -1.21 -11.89 15.31
C GLU A 359 -0.49 -10.54 15.17
N TYR A 360 -0.62 -9.87 14.03
CA TYR A 360 -0.02 -8.56 13.80
C TYR A 360 -0.62 -7.48 14.71
N ILE A 361 -1.94 -7.41 14.83
CA ILE A 361 -2.63 -6.41 15.67
C ILE A 361 -2.29 -6.61 17.15
N GLN A 362 -2.20 -7.86 17.61
CA GLN A 362 -1.93 -8.20 19.01
C GLN A 362 -0.45 -8.10 19.41
N LYS A 363 0.47 -8.17 18.46
CA LYS A 363 1.91 -8.01 18.72
C LYS A 363 2.16 -6.59 19.23
N PRO A 364 2.84 -6.41 20.37
CA PRO A 364 3.09 -5.11 21.00
C PRO A 364 3.97 -4.17 20.19
#